data_05391398d274240b939d4499fadf3d51
#
_entry.id   05391398d274240b939d4499fadf3d51
#
_cell.length_a   1.000
_cell.length_b   1.000
_cell.length_c   1.000
_cell.angle_alpha   90.00
_cell.angle_beta   90.00
_cell.angle_gamma   90.00
#
_symmetry.space_group_name_H-M   'P 1'
#
loop_
_entity.id
_entity.type
_entity.pdbx_description
1 polymer ?
#
loop_
_entity_poly.entity_id
_entity_poly.type
_entity_poly.pdbx_seq_one_letter_code
_entity_poly.pdbx_strand_id
1 'polypeptide(L)'
;MFLRKIYIIFIFFILTFSLKSNELKEYKIVLVDILKDIRYSNWGVHPVDIRSKYNKEKRPIAGAKLAIEDSKMIQRLTKTKFTLDYLRFNDQKDFLAFFKNKKLSGYNVILLDSSKNEINILKEVFKENSKLLFFNITESDNDLRKNICLKNFFHTFPSEAMLTDSIAQYLIKKKWNKVLMLTGPLDEDKILSNSFKQSSKKFGVKIIKEKFFVNSNDPRVRDKNSLAFLTKGKKYNTVFVSDIDGEFALSIPNATMSPALVTGSSGLVAKAWHWSYLRHGAPQLNGRFERLNNRRMESKDWSAWIAIKTLVEAVLRVQSTNNDEIIEYITSNKLNLDGSKGISLSYKKKSNQLRQTILLTTSDNWVTIKAPLDDFQNNNNRLDTLGISPKDITCN
;
A
#
# COMPACT_ATOMS: atom_id res chain seq x y z
N MET A 1 51.34 80.68 -9.41
CA MET A 1 51.52 79.24 -9.41
C MET A 1 50.40 78.62 -8.61
N PHE A 2 49.27 78.27 -9.28
CA PHE A 2 48.05 77.77 -8.66
C PHE A 2 48.02 76.25 -8.72
N LEU A 3 48.04 75.57 -7.56
CA LEU A 3 47.81 74.16 -7.44
C LEU A 3 46.29 73.93 -7.31
N ARG A 4 45.68 73.39 -8.36
CA ARG A 4 44.31 72.91 -8.35
C ARG A 4 44.26 71.55 -7.66
N LYS A 5 43.59 71.46 -6.51
CA LYS A 5 43.22 70.21 -5.86
C LYS A 5 41.95 69.65 -6.57
N ILE A 6 42.10 68.49 -7.25
CA ILE A 6 40.95 67.74 -7.81
C ILE A 6 40.49 66.82 -6.70
N TYR A 7 39.28 67.02 -6.19
CA TYR A 7 38.59 66.09 -5.33
C TYR A 7 37.88 65.08 -6.22
N ILE A 8 38.36 63.81 -6.24
CA ILE A 8 37.66 62.69 -6.85
C ILE A 8 36.65 62.22 -5.80
N ILE A 9 35.36 62.46 -6.06
CA ILE A 9 34.26 61.91 -5.29
C ILE A 9 34.03 60.48 -5.81
N PHE A 10 34.50 59.51 -5.04
CA PHE A 10 34.16 58.10 -5.27
C PHE A 10 32.73 57.87 -4.77
N ILE A 11 31.76 57.90 -5.68
CA ILE A 11 30.41 57.48 -5.38
C ILE A 11 30.41 55.93 -5.33
N PHE A 12 30.45 55.40 -4.10
CA PHE A 12 30.23 53.97 -3.85
C PHE A 12 28.75 53.69 -4.09
N PHE A 13 28.41 53.21 -5.30
CA PHE A 13 27.09 52.66 -5.60
C PHE A 13 27.02 51.32 -4.89
N ILE A 14 26.53 51.27 -3.64
CA ILE A 14 26.19 50.06 -2.94
C ILE A 14 24.93 49.50 -3.64
N LEU A 15 25.15 48.65 -4.63
CA LEU A 15 24.12 47.73 -5.12
C LEU A 15 23.74 46.82 -3.97
N THR A 16 22.73 47.20 -3.21
CA THR A 16 22.03 46.30 -2.32
C THR A 16 21.35 45.29 -3.21
N PHE A 17 22.09 44.23 -3.59
CA PHE A 17 21.48 42.98 -3.97
C PHE A 17 20.66 42.53 -2.75
N SER A 18 19.37 42.82 -2.76
CA SER A 18 18.43 42.06 -1.94
C SER A 18 18.64 40.60 -2.29
N LEU A 19 19.48 39.95 -1.51
CA LEU A 19 19.44 38.51 -1.37
C LEU A 19 18.03 38.20 -0.89
N LYS A 20 17.06 38.09 -1.83
CA LYS A 20 15.83 37.35 -1.55
C LYS A 20 16.31 36.01 -1.02
N SER A 21 16.28 35.87 0.29
CA SER A 21 16.38 34.57 0.92
C SER A 21 15.44 33.68 0.12
N ASN A 22 16.00 32.76 -0.65
CA ASN A 22 15.24 31.81 -1.41
C ASN A 22 14.67 30.83 -0.37
N GLU A 23 13.66 31.29 0.40
CA GLU A 23 12.96 30.43 1.35
C GLU A 23 12.47 29.22 0.58
N LEU A 24 12.98 28.04 0.99
CA LEU A 24 12.52 26.79 0.46
C LEU A 24 11.02 26.70 0.72
N LYS A 25 10.24 26.51 -0.31
CA LYS A 25 8.80 26.24 -0.17
C LYS A 25 8.66 24.98 0.68
N GLU A 26 7.93 25.04 1.78
CA GLU A 26 7.70 23.88 2.62
C GLU A 26 6.47 23.11 2.13
N TYR A 27 6.60 21.79 1.96
CA TYR A 27 5.52 20.89 1.63
C TYR A 27 5.35 19.87 2.76
N LYS A 28 4.33 20.10 3.59
CA LYS A 28 4.13 19.40 4.86
C LYS A 28 3.30 18.15 4.70
N ILE A 29 3.89 17.04 5.05
CA ILE A 29 3.26 15.71 5.03
C ILE A 29 3.12 15.25 6.47
N VAL A 30 1.98 14.66 6.81
CA VAL A 30 1.79 13.98 8.09
C VAL A 30 1.37 12.54 7.85
N LEU A 31 1.97 11.61 8.59
CA LEU A 31 1.50 10.25 8.71
C LEU A 31 0.76 10.12 10.05
N VAL A 32 -0.46 9.59 9.99
CA VAL A 32 -1.32 9.43 11.16
C VAL A 32 -1.66 7.95 11.37
N ASP A 33 -1.58 7.49 12.62
CA ASP A 33 -1.95 6.14 13.02
C ASP A 33 -2.55 6.07 14.44
N ILE A 34 -3.06 4.90 14.80
CA ILE A 34 -3.61 4.61 16.13
C ILE A 34 -2.68 3.60 16.84
N LEU A 35 -2.22 3.94 18.05
CA LEU A 35 -1.29 3.12 18.84
C LEU A 35 -1.86 1.72 19.09
N LYS A 36 -3.11 1.66 19.55
CA LYS A 36 -3.83 0.42 19.90
C LYS A 36 -4.60 -0.18 18.71
N ASP A 37 -4.12 0.01 17.49
CA ASP A 37 -4.71 -0.59 16.31
C ASP A 37 -4.51 -2.11 16.33
N ILE A 38 -5.61 -2.85 16.25
CA ILE A 38 -5.62 -4.32 16.31
C ILE A 38 -4.77 -4.96 15.19
N ARG A 39 -4.65 -4.29 14.06
CA ARG A 39 -3.83 -4.77 12.92
C ARG A 39 -2.32 -4.88 13.24
N TYR A 40 -1.88 -4.29 14.36
CA TYR A 40 -0.50 -4.30 14.87
C TYR A 40 -0.38 -4.83 16.29
N SER A 41 -1.51 -5.26 16.88
CA SER A 41 -1.50 -5.86 18.21
C SER A 41 -0.95 -7.29 18.14
N ASN A 42 -0.21 -7.69 19.16
CA ASN A 42 0.27 -9.07 19.29
C ASN A 42 -0.84 -10.08 19.68
N TRP A 43 -2.09 -9.65 19.73
CA TRP A 43 -3.26 -10.46 20.09
C TRP A 43 -3.77 -11.24 18.90
N GLY A 44 -3.22 -12.08 18.33
CA GLY A 44 -3.54 -12.85 17.13
C GLY A 44 -2.26 -13.29 16.42
N VAL A 45 -1.14 -12.75 16.87
CA VAL A 45 0.14 -13.26 16.42
C VAL A 45 0.50 -14.44 17.33
N HIS A 46 0.46 -15.62 16.75
CA HIS A 46 0.78 -16.87 17.42
C HIS A 46 2.06 -16.81 18.24
N PRO A 47 2.08 -17.56 19.38
CA PRO A 47 3.33 -17.85 20.10
C PRO A 47 4.41 -18.51 19.22
N VAL A 48 4.01 -19.12 18.10
CA VAL A 48 4.92 -19.73 17.12
C VAL A 48 5.70 -18.69 16.31
N ASP A 49 5.19 -17.48 16.16
CA ASP A 49 5.98 -16.41 15.58
C ASP A 49 6.85 -15.71 16.66
N ILE A 50 7.62 -16.51 17.37
CA ILE A 50 8.72 -16.04 18.24
C ILE A 50 9.63 -15.08 17.44
N ARG A 51 9.71 -15.24 16.13
CA ARG A 51 10.41 -14.33 15.23
C ARG A 51 9.72 -12.97 15.14
N SER A 52 8.39 -12.88 15.25
CA SER A 52 7.68 -11.60 15.30
C SER A 52 7.89 -10.88 16.63
N LYS A 53 8.18 -11.60 17.70
CA LYS A 53 8.52 -11.02 19.00
C LYS A 53 9.80 -10.14 18.94
N TYR A 54 10.67 -10.42 17.98
CA TYR A 54 11.86 -9.62 17.68
C TYR A 54 11.65 -8.63 16.53
N ASN A 55 10.54 -8.71 15.80
CA ASN A 55 10.21 -7.73 14.79
C ASN A 55 9.56 -6.52 15.48
N LYS A 56 10.27 -5.39 15.44
CA LYS A 56 9.68 -4.09 15.76
C LYS A 56 8.39 -3.92 14.98
N GLU A 57 7.40 -3.24 15.57
CA GLU A 57 6.14 -2.91 14.88
C GLU A 57 6.37 -2.54 13.42
N LYS A 58 5.69 -3.25 12.52
CA LYS A 58 5.85 -3.07 11.07
C LYS A 58 5.00 -1.91 10.55
N ARG A 59 5.14 -0.75 11.20
CA ARG A 59 4.43 0.49 10.83
C ARG A 59 5.04 1.13 9.59
N PRO A 60 4.21 1.71 8.71
CA PRO A 60 4.63 2.26 7.41
C PRO A 60 5.50 3.51 7.50
N ILE A 61 5.62 4.14 8.67
CA ILE A 61 6.45 5.35 8.89
C ILE A 61 7.90 5.16 8.42
N ALA A 62 8.44 3.95 8.52
CA ALA A 62 9.79 3.64 8.06
C ALA A 62 9.94 3.83 6.55
N GLY A 63 8.94 3.40 5.77
CA GLY A 63 8.89 3.62 4.33
C GLY A 63 8.75 5.09 3.96
N ALA A 64 7.91 5.83 4.69
CA ALA A 64 7.75 7.27 4.51
C ALA A 64 9.06 8.03 4.77
N LYS A 65 9.75 7.73 5.88
CA LYS A 65 11.06 8.35 6.19
C LYS A 65 12.09 8.08 5.10
N LEU A 66 12.17 6.85 4.59
CA LEU A 66 13.08 6.53 3.47
C LEU A 66 12.76 7.37 2.23
N ALA A 67 11.48 7.58 1.90
CA ALA A 67 11.11 8.37 0.73
C ALA A 67 11.52 9.84 0.85
N ILE A 68 11.43 10.42 2.05
CA ILE A 68 11.94 11.77 2.32
C ILE A 68 13.45 11.83 2.12
N GLU A 69 14.20 10.83 2.61
CA GLU A 69 15.66 10.74 2.40
C GLU A 69 16.00 10.61 0.90
N ASP A 70 15.30 9.75 0.18
CA ASP A 70 15.46 9.55 -1.26
C ASP A 70 15.15 10.82 -2.08
N SER A 71 14.34 11.75 -1.54
CA SER A 71 13.92 12.98 -2.22
C SER A 71 14.91 14.14 -2.14
N LYS A 72 15.99 14.06 -1.34
CA LYS A 72 16.91 15.19 -1.06
C LYS A 72 17.45 15.91 -2.30
N MET A 73 17.76 15.17 -3.36
CA MET A 73 18.21 15.75 -4.62
C MET A 73 17.10 16.58 -5.28
N ILE A 74 15.89 16.04 -5.33
CA ILE A 74 14.73 16.70 -5.92
C ILE A 74 14.34 17.95 -5.12
N GLN A 75 14.42 17.89 -3.78
CA GLN A 75 14.18 19.05 -2.93
C GLN A 75 15.08 20.24 -3.30
N ARG A 76 16.36 19.98 -3.60
CA ARG A 76 17.29 21.00 -4.05
C ARG A 76 16.92 21.58 -5.42
N LEU A 77 16.56 20.69 -6.37
CA LEU A 77 16.18 21.08 -7.75
C LEU A 77 14.89 21.89 -7.78
N THR A 78 13.90 21.52 -6.99
CA THR A 78 12.58 22.18 -6.96
C THR A 78 12.50 23.32 -5.95
N LYS A 79 13.55 23.55 -5.16
CA LYS A 79 13.55 24.47 -4.02
C LYS A 79 12.37 24.22 -3.06
N THR A 80 11.97 22.95 -2.92
CA THR A 80 10.85 22.52 -2.07
C THR A 80 11.38 21.59 -0.99
N LYS A 81 11.13 21.93 0.28
CA LYS A 81 11.46 21.09 1.43
C LYS A 81 10.26 20.22 1.77
N PHE A 82 10.39 18.90 1.63
CA PHE A 82 9.40 17.96 2.12
C PHE A 82 9.65 17.66 3.59
N THR A 83 8.67 17.96 4.44
CA THR A 83 8.71 17.64 5.87
C THR A 83 7.71 16.53 6.17
N LEU A 84 8.04 15.66 7.13
CA LEU A 84 7.21 14.52 7.52
C LEU A 84 7.02 14.53 9.03
N ASP A 85 5.80 14.81 9.45
CA ASP A 85 5.38 14.65 10.84
C ASP A 85 4.78 13.25 11.03
N TYR A 86 4.92 12.71 12.22
CA TYR A 86 4.32 11.45 12.60
C TYR A 86 3.48 11.62 13.85
N LEU A 87 2.16 11.51 13.68
CA LEU A 87 1.20 11.63 14.76
C LEU A 87 0.57 10.27 15.07
N ARG A 88 0.80 9.81 16.28
CA ARG A 88 0.22 8.56 16.79
C ARG A 88 -0.79 8.89 17.88
N PHE A 89 -2.01 8.47 17.68
CA PHE A 89 -3.12 8.66 18.59
C PHE A 89 -3.30 7.43 19.48
N ASN A 90 -3.69 7.63 20.74
CA ASN A 90 -3.87 6.53 21.67
C ASN A 90 -5.00 5.57 21.27
N ASP A 91 -6.10 6.15 20.77
CA ASP A 91 -7.30 5.43 20.37
C ASP A 91 -8.01 6.10 19.18
N GLN A 92 -9.10 5.47 18.73
CA GLN A 92 -9.92 5.96 17.63
C GLN A 92 -10.55 7.33 17.92
N LYS A 93 -10.93 7.60 19.17
CA LYS A 93 -11.58 8.87 19.54
C LYS A 93 -10.65 10.06 19.34
N ASP A 94 -9.42 9.93 19.83
CA ASP A 94 -8.38 10.97 19.67
C ASP A 94 -8.01 11.15 18.19
N PHE A 95 -7.91 10.05 17.46
CA PHE A 95 -7.64 10.06 16.02
C PHE A 95 -8.75 10.83 15.26
N LEU A 96 -10.02 10.52 15.50
CA LEU A 96 -11.14 11.20 14.86
C LEU A 96 -11.26 12.68 15.29
N ALA A 97 -10.91 13.00 16.54
CA ALA A 97 -10.91 14.37 17.04
C ALA A 97 -9.88 15.25 16.32
N PHE A 98 -8.72 14.71 15.94
CA PHE A 98 -7.73 15.42 15.14
C PHE A 98 -8.30 15.92 13.81
N PHE A 99 -9.11 15.09 13.14
CA PHE A 99 -9.70 15.43 11.84
C PHE A 99 -10.87 16.41 11.96
N LYS A 100 -11.59 16.42 13.08
CA LYS A 100 -12.70 17.37 13.35
C LYS A 100 -12.19 18.76 13.74
N ASN A 101 -11.03 18.85 14.33
CA ASN A 101 -10.42 20.11 14.73
C ASN A 101 -9.65 20.67 13.55
N LYS A 102 -9.80 21.98 13.23
CA LYS A 102 -9.14 22.70 12.11
C LYS A 102 -7.60 22.59 12.06
N LYS A 103 -6.99 21.68 12.81
CA LYS A 103 -5.54 21.42 12.84
C LYS A 103 -4.97 20.85 11.52
N LEU A 104 -5.84 20.45 10.60
CA LEU A 104 -5.46 19.96 9.28
C LEU A 104 -4.84 21.05 8.39
N SER A 105 -5.18 22.32 8.61
CA SER A 105 -4.77 23.45 7.76
C SER A 105 -3.24 23.71 7.71
N GLY A 106 -2.49 23.06 8.60
CA GLY A 106 -1.02 23.13 8.59
C GLY A 106 -0.33 22.14 7.64
N TYR A 107 -1.06 21.22 7.03
CA TYR A 107 -0.51 20.17 6.17
C TYR A 107 -0.96 20.30 4.73
N ASN A 108 -0.16 19.78 3.81
CA ASN A 108 -0.52 19.61 2.41
C ASN A 108 -1.05 18.19 2.14
N VAL A 109 -0.51 17.20 2.85
CA VAL A 109 -0.78 15.77 2.62
C VAL A 109 -0.93 15.01 3.92
N ILE A 110 -1.88 14.09 3.95
CA ILE A 110 -2.12 13.18 5.06
C ILE A 110 -2.01 11.73 4.57
N LEU A 111 -1.06 10.99 5.13
CA LEU A 111 -0.90 9.56 4.93
C LEU A 111 -1.66 8.82 6.04
N LEU A 112 -2.64 8.01 5.65
CA LEU A 112 -3.55 7.32 6.56
C LEU A 112 -3.09 5.87 6.76
N ASP A 113 -2.60 5.55 7.95
CA ASP A 113 -2.47 4.19 8.45
C ASP A 113 -3.67 3.89 9.36
N SER A 114 -4.81 3.63 8.76
CA SER A 114 -6.09 3.46 9.44
C SER A 114 -6.93 2.36 8.81
N SER A 115 -7.90 1.83 9.55
CA SER A 115 -8.80 0.79 9.08
C SER A 115 -9.92 1.34 8.18
N LYS A 116 -10.65 0.43 7.55
CA LYS A 116 -11.86 0.75 6.77
C LYS A 116 -12.85 1.63 7.54
N ASN A 117 -13.03 1.35 8.84
CA ASN A 117 -14.02 2.04 9.67
C ASN A 117 -13.66 3.51 9.84
N GLU A 118 -12.41 3.83 10.22
CA GLU A 118 -11.95 5.22 10.35
C GLU A 118 -12.05 5.96 9.01
N ILE A 119 -11.63 5.33 7.92
CA ILE A 119 -11.68 5.95 6.58
C ILE A 119 -13.13 6.28 6.19
N ASN A 120 -14.07 5.39 6.43
CA ASN A 120 -15.49 5.64 6.14
C ASN A 120 -16.07 6.77 6.97
N ILE A 121 -15.73 6.84 8.28
CA ILE A 121 -16.17 7.94 9.15
C ILE A 121 -15.63 9.29 8.67
N LEU A 122 -14.42 9.30 8.13
CA LEU A 122 -13.74 10.52 7.67
C LEU A 122 -14.10 10.94 6.25
N LYS A 123 -14.96 10.23 5.54
CA LYS A 123 -15.30 10.49 4.14
C LYS A 123 -15.75 11.94 3.89
N GLU A 124 -16.62 12.47 4.74
CA GLU A 124 -17.09 13.87 4.60
C GLU A 124 -15.96 14.87 4.90
N VAL A 125 -15.10 14.58 5.87
CA VAL A 125 -13.92 15.42 6.16
C VAL A 125 -13.00 15.50 4.95
N PHE A 126 -12.77 14.40 4.23
CA PHE A 126 -11.95 14.41 3.01
C PHE A 126 -12.59 15.25 1.91
N LYS A 127 -13.91 15.22 1.77
CA LYS A 127 -14.67 16.01 0.80
C LYS A 127 -14.62 17.50 1.10
N GLU A 128 -14.81 17.88 2.37
CA GLU A 128 -14.75 19.26 2.83
C GLU A 128 -13.34 19.87 2.69
N ASN A 129 -12.30 19.07 2.84
CA ASN A 129 -10.91 19.47 2.72
C ASN A 129 -10.32 19.15 1.34
N SER A 130 -11.00 19.54 0.27
CA SER A 130 -10.65 19.20 -1.12
C SER A 130 -9.27 19.67 -1.57
N LYS A 131 -8.69 20.68 -0.88
CA LYS A 131 -7.32 21.17 -1.12
C LYS A 131 -6.23 20.35 -0.45
N LEU A 132 -6.58 19.41 0.46
CA LEU A 132 -5.64 18.47 1.05
C LEU A 132 -5.61 17.17 0.26
N LEU A 133 -4.43 16.56 0.20
CA LEU A 133 -4.25 15.23 -0.37
C LEU A 133 -4.30 14.17 0.74
N PHE A 134 -5.06 13.12 0.52
CA PHE A 134 -5.16 11.98 1.42
C PHE A 134 -4.70 10.71 0.72
N PHE A 135 -3.88 9.92 1.40
CA PHE A 135 -3.41 8.64 0.89
C PHE A 135 -3.73 7.52 1.86
N ASN A 136 -4.53 6.56 1.43
CA ASN A 136 -4.66 5.29 2.11
C ASN A 136 -3.43 4.43 1.78
N ILE A 137 -2.61 4.15 2.78
CA ILE A 137 -1.32 3.46 2.63
C ILE A 137 -1.31 2.04 3.22
N THR A 138 -2.40 1.57 3.84
CA THR A 138 -2.42 0.26 4.52
C THR A 138 -3.70 -0.56 4.37
N GLU A 139 -4.82 0.08 4.01
CA GLU A 139 -6.12 -0.60 3.98
C GLU A 139 -6.43 -1.15 2.59
N SER A 140 -6.78 -2.45 2.52
CA SER A 140 -7.02 -3.21 1.27
C SER A 140 -8.49 -3.35 0.88
N ASP A 141 -9.43 -2.94 1.71
CA ASP A 141 -10.86 -3.15 1.48
C ASP A 141 -11.33 -2.65 0.10
N ASN A 142 -12.09 -3.49 -0.58
CA ASN A 142 -12.57 -3.24 -1.94
C ASN A 142 -13.64 -2.13 -2.01
N ASP A 143 -14.47 -1.99 -0.96
CA ASP A 143 -15.59 -1.05 -0.96
C ASP A 143 -15.10 0.39 -0.89
N LEU A 144 -13.96 0.63 -0.23
CA LEU A 144 -13.32 1.96 -0.25
C LEU A 144 -12.98 2.43 -1.67
N ARG A 145 -12.65 1.49 -2.58
CA ARG A 145 -12.33 1.78 -3.99
C ARG A 145 -13.57 1.93 -4.86
N LYS A 146 -14.72 1.41 -4.40
CA LYS A 146 -16.00 1.51 -5.10
C LYS A 146 -16.78 2.75 -4.69
N ASN A 147 -16.71 3.11 -3.39
CA ASN A 147 -17.64 4.06 -2.76
C ASN A 147 -16.99 5.42 -2.42
N ILE A 148 -15.66 5.54 -2.53
CA ILE A 148 -14.92 6.80 -2.29
C ILE A 148 -14.20 7.22 -3.55
N CYS A 149 -14.83 8.11 -4.34
CA CYS A 149 -14.29 8.63 -5.60
C CYS A 149 -13.95 10.12 -5.49
N LEU A 150 -13.28 10.49 -4.41
CA LEU A 150 -12.84 11.85 -4.19
C LEU A 150 -11.56 12.14 -4.97
N LYS A 151 -11.48 13.28 -5.63
CA LYS A 151 -10.31 13.66 -6.46
C LYS A 151 -9.01 13.73 -5.65
N ASN A 152 -9.12 14.04 -4.36
CA ASN A 152 -8.01 14.24 -3.43
C ASN A 152 -7.71 13.02 -2.54
N PHE A 153 -8.36 11.86 -2.77
CA PHE A 153 -8.17 10.65 -1.98
C PHE A 153 -7.60 9.54 -2.84
N PHE A 154 -6.40 9.05 -2.51
CA PHE A 154 -5.64 8.08 -3.27
C PHE A 154 -5.38 6.81 -2.47
N HIS A 155 -5.26 5.67 -3.18
CA HIS A 155 -4.93 4.39 -2.57
C HIS A 155 -3.60 3.88 -3.15
N THR A 156 -2.55 3.82 -2.34
CA THR A 156 -1.27 3.21 -2.73
C THR A 156 -1.15 1.76 -2.31
N PHE A 157 -1.83 1.37 -1.23
CA PHE A 157 -1.93 -0.05 -0.87
C PHE A 157 -2.87 -0.77 -1.84
N PRO A 158 -2.55 -2.01 -2.27
CA PRO A 158 -3.40 -2.75 -3.20
C PRO A 158 -4.74 -3.11 -2.56
N SER A 159 -5.78 -3.19 -3.39
CA SER A 159 -7.06 -3.73 -2.93
C SER A 159 -7.01 -5.25 -2.79
N GLU A 160 -7.90 -5.83 -1.97
CA GLU A 160 -8.07 -7.28 -1.88
C GLU A 160 -8.32 -7.90 -3.25
N ALA A 161 -9.09 -7.23 -4.11
CA ALA A 161 -9.31 -7.68 -5.49
C ALA A 161 -8.01 -7.74 -6.29
N MET A 162 -7.05 -6.82 -6.10
CA MET A 162 -5.75 -6.91 -6.80
C MET A 162 -4.94 -8.11 -6.33
N LEU A 163 -4.97 -8.39 -5.04
CA LEU A 163 -4.24 -9.51 -4.43
C LEU A 163 -4.85 -10.85 -4.90
N THR A 164 -6.16 -11.01 -4.79
CA THR A 164 -6.85 -12.25 -5.19
C THR A 164 -6.86 -12.46 -6.70
N ASP A 165 -6.94 -11.39 -7.51
CA ASP A 165 -6.82 -11.48 -8.97
C ASP A 165 -5.45 -12.01 -9.39
N SER A 166 -4.38 -11.58 -8.70
CA SER A 166 -3.02 -12.04 -9.00
C SER A 166 -2.86 -13.55 -8.76
N ILE A 167 -3.48 -14.07 -7.69
CA ILE A 167 -3.54 -15.50 -7.39
C ILE A 167 -4.35 -16.22 -8.47
N ALA A 168 -5.55 -15.74 -8.80
CA ALA A 168 -6.41 -16.36 -9.79
C ALA A 168 -5.73 -16.46 -11.16
N GLN A 169 -5.06 -15.40 -11.64
CA GLN A 169 -4.28 -15.44 -12.88
C GLN A 169 -3.20 -16.53 -12.85
N TYR A 170 -2.48 -16.63 -11.73
CA TYR A 170 -1.44 -17.64 -11.56
C TYR A 170 -2.00 -19.05 -11.61
N LEU A 171 -3.12 -19.32 -10.93
CA LEU A 171 -3.77 -20.61 -10.92
C LEU A 171 -4.23 -21.05 -12.33
N ILE A 172 -4.78 -20.11 -13.11
CA ILE A 172 -5.18 -20.38 -14.51
C ILE A 172 -3.96 -20.68 -15.37
N LYS A 173 -2.92 -19.84 -15.30
CA LYS A 173 -1.68 -20.05 -16.08
C LYS A 173 -1.02 -21.40 -15.79
N LYS A 174 -1.06 -21.85 -14.54
CA LYS A 174 -0.51 -23.15 -14.11
C LYS A 174 -1.45 -24.33 -14.30
N LYS A 175 -2.70 -24.09 -14.75
CA LYS A 175 -3.75 -25.10 -14.84
C LYS A 175 -4.10 -25.73 -13.47
N TRP A 176 -3.86 -25.02 -12.38
CA TRP A 176 -4.18 -25.41 -11.00
C TRP A 176 -5.50 -24.77 -10.55
N ASN A 177 -6.49 -24.80 -11.39
CA ASN A 177 -7.70 -24.02 -11.29
C ASN A 177 -8.89 -24.73 -10.59
N LYS A 178 -8.66 -25.88 -9.97
CA LYS A 178 -9.67 -26.59 -9.17
C LYS A 178 -9.38 -26.34 -7.69
N VAL A 179 -10.16 -25.50 -7.04
CA VAL A 179 -9.87 -24.96 -5.72
C VAL A 179 -10.81 -25.53 -4.67
N LEU A 180 -10.23 -26.03 -3.57
CA LEU A 180 -10.88 -26.18 -2.28
C LEU A 180 -10.68 -24.89 -1.49
N MET A 181 -11.76 -24.24 -1.04
CA MET A 181 -11.67 -23.08 -0.16
C MET A 181 -11.83 -23.46 1.30
N LEU A 182 -10.96 -22.91 2.14
CA LEU A 182 -11.04 -22.99 3.60
C LEU A 182 -11.20 -21.56 4.13
N THR A 183 -12.33 -21.28 4.76
CA THR A 183 -12.68 -19.94 5.24
C THR A 183 -12.80 -19.94 6.77
N GLY A 184 -12.10 -19.02 7.40
CA GLY A 184 -12.11 -18.84 8.85
C GLY A 184 -13.39 -18.18 9.38
N PRO A 185 -13.49 -18.03 10.70
CA PRO A 185 -14.69 -17.54 11.35
C PRO A 185 -14.85 -16.03 11.33
N LEU A 186 -13.75 -15.25 11.13
CA LEU A 186 -13.77 -13.80 11.21
C LEU A 186 -14.48 -13.16 10.02
N ASP A 187 -14.98 -11.97 10.19
CA ASP A 187 -15.60 -11.21 9.08
C ASP A 187 -14.56 -10.82 8.02
N GLU A 188 -13.35 -10.53 8.42
CA GLU A 188 -12.20 -10.29 7.54
C GLU A 188 -11.88 -11.54 6.68
N ASP A 189 -12.00 -12.74 7.25
CA ASP A 189 -11.84 -13.98 6.50
C ASP A 189 -12.92 -14.13 5.41
N LYS A 190 -14.15 -13.76 5.74
CA LYS A 190 -15.26 -13.77 4.77
C LYS A 190 -15.05 -12.73 3.67
N ILE A 191 -14.49 -11.55 4.00
CA ILE A 191 -14.16 -10.50 3.02
C ILE A 191 -13.11 -11.01 2.03
N LEU A 192 -12.01 -11.59 2.50
CA LEU A 192 -10.96 -12.16 1.66
C LEU A 192 -11.50 -13.32 0.80
N SER A 193 -12.27 -14.22 1.42
CA SER A 193 -12.93 -15.34 0.74
C SER A 193 -13.86 -14.86 -0.39
N ASN A 194 -14.70 -13.86 -0.13
CA ASN A 194 -15.60 -13.28 -1.12
C ASN A 194 -14.81 -12.56 -2.25
N SER A 195 -13.73 -11.87 -1.92
CA SER A 195 -12.85 -11.27 -2.93
C SER A 195 -12.26 -12.34 -3.86
N PHE A 196 -11.79 -13.46 -3.31
CA PHE A 196 -11.29 -14.56 -4.13
C PHE A 196 -12.38 -15.23 -4.97
N LYS A 197 -13.62 -15.35 -4.47
CA LYS A 197 -14.77 -15.83 -5.27
C LYS A 197 -15.02 -14.94 -6.48
N GLN A 198 -14.95 -13.61 -6.30
CA GLN A 198 -15.09 -12.66 -7.41
C GLN A 198 -13.95 -12.80 -8.43
N SER A 199 -12.70 -12.89 -7.97
CA SER A 199 -11.55 -13.15 -8.82
C SER A 199 -11.64 -14.49 -9.55
N SER A 200 -12.13 -15.52 -8.85
CA SER A 200 -12.36 -16.86 -9.43
C SER A 200 -13.36 -16.81 -10.58
N LYS A 201 -14.46 -16.08 -10.41
CA LYS A 201 -15.45 -15.84 -11.48
C LYS A 201 -14.85 -15.05 -12.64
N LYS A 202 -14.06 -14.01 -12.34
CA LYS A 202 -13.42 -13.12 -13.32
C LYS A 202 -12.45 -13.87 -14.23
N PHE A 203 -11.66 -14.79 -13.70
CA PHE A 203 -10.60 -15.50 -14.42
C PHE A 203 -10.90 -16.97 -14.75
N GLY A 204 -12.03 -17.51 -14.34
CA GLY A 204 -12.43 -18.89 -14.67
C GLY A 204 -11.83 -19.95 -13.74
N VAL A 205 -11.45 -19.60 -12.51
CA VAL A 205 -11.07 -20.55 -11.47
C VAL A 205 -12.31 -21.29 -10.96
N LYS A 206 -12.23 -22.62 -10.79
CA LYS A 206 -13.35 -23.46 -10.36
C LYS A 206 -13.25 -23.75 -8.86
N ILE A 207 -14.09 -23.16 -8.06
CA ILE A 207 -14.24 -23.49 -6.65
C ILE A 207 -15.06 -24.77 -6.56
N ILE A 208 -14.40 -25.87 -6.19
CA ILE A 208 -15.02 -27.20 -6.13
C ILE A 208 -15.84 -27.35 -4.84
N LYS A 209 -15.33 -26.85 -3.74
CA LYS A 209 -15.99 -26.89 -2.44
C LYS A 209 -15.44 -25.76 -1.55
N GLU A 210 -16.31 -25.23 -0.71
CA GLU A 210 -15.93 -24.36 0.40
C GLU A 210 -16.20 -25.09 1.71
N LYS A 211 -15.28 -25.00 2.65
CA LYS A 211 -15.41 -25.52 4.00
C LYS A 211 -14.99 -24.45 4.99
N PHE A 212 -15.61 -24.48 6.16
CA PHE A 212 -15.37 -23.52 7.22
C PHE A 212 -14.64 -24.21 8.37
N PHE A 213 -13.60 -23.58 8.87
CA PHE A 213 -12.95 -23.99 10.10
C PHE A 213 -13.34 -23.05 11.25
N VAL A 214 -13.12 -23.50 12.48
CA VAL A 214 -13.42 -22.74 13.68
C VAL A 214 -12.12 -22.57 14.48
N ASN A 215 -11.55 -21.44 14.54
CA ASN A 215 -10.29 -21.21 15.28
C ASN A 215 -10.54 -21.38 16.80
N SER A 216 -10.64 -22.63 17.28
CA SER A 216 -11.01 -22.99 18.65
C SER A 216 -10.20 -24.16 19.15
N ASN A 217 -9.74 -24.07 20.40
CA ASN A 217 -9.07 -25.16 21.13
C ASN A 217 -10.05 -26.07 21.86
N ASP A 218 -11.38 -25.88 21.72
CA ASP A 218 -12.40 -26.74 22.33
C ASP A 218 -12.37 -28.14 21.71
N PRO A 219 -12.13 -29.20 22.51
CA PRO A 219 -12.10 -30.57 22.01
C PRO A 219 -13.39 -31.02 21.31
N ARG A 220 -14.55 -30.42 21.66
CA ARG A 220 -15.85 -30.76 21.06
C ARG A 220 -15.97 -30.34 19.60
N VAL A 221 -15.18 -29.36 19.16
CA VAL A 221 -15.18 -28.86 17.77
C VAL A 221 -13.90 -29.22 17.03
N ARG A 222 -13.08 -30.12 17.59
CA ARG A 222 -11.79 -30.56 17.05
C ARG A 222 -11.88 -31.00 15.58
N ASP A 223 -12.96 -31.67 15.20
CA ASP A 223 -13.16 -32.14 13.82
C ASP A 223 -13.28 -30.99 12.83
N LYS A 224 -13.81 -29.84 13.26
CA LYS A 224 -13.93 -28.62 12.43
C LYS A 224 -12.58 -27.95 12.19
N ASN A 225 -11.56 -28.27 12.97
CA ASN A 225 -10.17 -27.81 12.79
C ASN A 225 -9.25 -28.89 12.25
N SER A 226 -9.74 -30.10 12.05
CA SER A 226 -8.92 -31.22 11.55
C SER A 226 -8.58 -31.00 10.07
N LEU A 227 -7.31 -30.78 9.76
CA LEU A 227 -6.84 -30.65 8.38
C LEU A 227 -7.13 -31.89 7.55
N ALA A 228 -7.07 -33.08 8.16
CA ALA A 228 -7.42 -34.31 7.48
C ALA A 228 -8.87 -34.29 6.97
N PHE A 229 -9.84 -33.88 7.82
CA PHE A 229 -11.24 -33.74 7.41
C PHE A 229 -11.47 -32.58 6.44
N LEU A 230 -10.82 -31.46 6.67
CA LEU A 230 -11.00 -30.28 5.84
C LEU A 230 -10.41 -30.49 4.44
N THR A 231 -9.27 -31.15 4.33
CA THR A 231 -8.57 -31.37 3.06
C THR A 231 -8.81 -32.76 2.44
N LYS A 232 -9.70 -33.57 3.04
CA LYS A 232 -10.07 -34.87 2.47
C LYS A 232 -10.75 -34.71 1.12
N GLY A 233 -10.25 -35.44 0.11
CA GLY A 233 -10.80 -35.49 -1.26
C GLY A 233 -9.69 -35.36 -2.32
N LYS A 234 -9.99 -35.79 -3.56
CA LYS A 234 -9.03 -35.83 -4.69
C LYS A 234 -9.44 -34.94 -5.86
N LYS A 235 -10.49 -34.12 -5.72
CA LYS A 235 -11.07 -33.38 -6.85
C LYS A 235 -10.47 -31.99 -7.05
N TYR A 236 -9.56 -31.53 -6.15
CA TYR A 236 -8.90 -30.23 -6.19
C TYR A 236 -7.39 -30.37 -6.39
N ASN A 237 -6.75 -29.33 -6.87
CA ASN A 237 -5.30 -29.22 -6.99
C ASN A 237 -4.74 -27.97 -6.31
N THR A 238 -5.62 -27.15 -5.74
CA THR A 238 -5.28 -25.96 -4.97
C THR A 238 -6.16 -25.86 -3.74
N VAL A 239 -5.59 -25.42 -2.62
CA VAL A 239 -6.31 -25.04 -1.41
C VAL A 239 -6.13 -23.52 -1.24
N PHE A 240 -7.24 -22.78 -1.30
CA PHE A 240 -7.24 -21.37 -0.95
C PHE A 240 -7.66 -21.21 0.51
N VAL A 241 -6.84 -20.55 1.30
CA VAL A 241 -7.07 -20.34 2.73
C VAL A 241 -7.36 -18.88 2.98
N SER A 242 -8.46 -18.60 3.64
CA SER A 242 -8.81 -17.29 4.15
C SER A 242 -8.77 -17.33 5.67
N ASP A 243 -7.68 -16.84 6.25
CA ASP A 243 -7.35 -16.82 7.67
C ASP A 243 -6.48 -15.60 7.96
N ILE A 244 -7.12 -14.51 8.38
CA ILE A 244 -6.42 -13.23 8.57
C ILE A 244 -5.50 -13.27 9.79
N ASP A 245 -5.88 -14.00 10.84
CA ASP A 245 -5.03 -14.22 12.00
C ASP A 245 -3.80 -15.06 11.67
N GLY A 246 -3.91 -15.89 10.62
CA GLY A 246 -2.81 -16.70 10.11
C GLY A 246 -2.49 -17.94 10.94
N GLU A 247 -3.19 -18.18 12.06
CA GLU A 247 -2.92 -19.28 12.99
C GLU A 247 -3.12 -20.63 12.34
N PHE A 248 -4.29 -20.85 11.82
CA PHE A 248 -4.67 -22.07 11.15
C PHE A 248 -3.93 -22.24 9.82
N ALA A 249 -3.78 -21.15 9.08
CA ALA A 249 -3.15 -21.15 7.77
C ALA A 249 -1.71 -21.64 7.75
N LEU A 250 -0.92 -21.39 8.81
CA LEU A 250 0.49 -21.77 8.88
C LEU A 250 0.72 -23.28 8.78
N SER A 251 -0.20 -24.08 9.30
CA SER A 251 -0.08 -25.54 9.32
C SER A 251 -0.45 -26.20 8.00
N ILE A 252 -1.25 -25.55 7.15
CA ILE A 252 -1.87 -26.16 5.97
C ILE A 252 -0.88 -26.57 4.88
N PRO A 253 0.16 -25.76 4.51
CA PRO A 253 1.06 -26.12 3.40
C PRO A 253 1.71 -27.48 3.52
N ASN A 254 1.92 -27.96 4.75
CA ASN A 254 2.61 -29.21 5.03
C ASN A 254 1.67 -30.35 5.49
N ALA A 255 0.35 -30.13 5.50
CA ALA A 255 -0.60 -31.07 6.13
C ALA A 255 -1.85 -31.34 5.31
N THR A 256 -1.86 -31.03 4.00
CA THR A 256 -2.95 -31.38 3.10
C THR A 256 -2.96 -32.89 2.85
N MET A 257 -4.16 -33.51 2.88
CA MET A 257 -4.32 -34.97 2.63
C MET A 257 -4.01 -35.39 1.19
N SER A 258 -4.00 -34.44 0.25
CA SER A 258 -3.59 -34.68 -1.14
C SER A 258 -2.62 -33.58 -1.55
N PRO A 259 -1.62 -33.89 -2.39
CA PRO A 259 -0.73 -32.84 -2.91
C PRO A 259 -1.53 -31.73 -3.58
N ALA A 260 -1.39 -30.52 -3.07
CA ALA A 260 -2.07 -29.33 -3.59
C ALA A 260 -1.23 -28.08 -3.34
N LEU A 261 -1.33 -27.10 -4.25
CA LEU A 261 -0.82 -25.77 -3.96
C LEU A 261 -1.67 -25.13 -2.86
N VAL A 262 -1.05 -24.65 -1.81
CA VAL A 262 -1.72 -23.81 -0.81
C VAL A 262 -1.48 -22.35 -1.15
N THR A 263 -2.54 -21.53 -1.10
CA THR A 263 -2.49 -20.11 -1.41
C THR A 263 -3.52 -19.33 -0.59
N GLY A 264 -3.43 -17.99 -0.60
CA GLY A 264 -4.28 -17.12 0.19
C GLY A 264 -3.50 -16.53 1.36
N SER A 265 -3.89 -16.83 2.59
CA SER A 265 -3.22 -16.35 3.80
C SER A 265 -1.88 -17.06 4.07
N SER A 266 -1.64 -18.22 3.46
CA SER A 266 -0.41 -19.00 3.59
C SER A 266 -0.01 -19.67 2.28
N GLY A 267 1.18 -20.27 2.24
CA GLY A 267 1.74 -20.90 1.04
C GLY A 267 2.17 -19.89 -0.01
N LEU A 268 1.49 -19.83 -1.15
CA LEU A 268 1.71 -18.79 -2.17
C LEU A 268 0.86 -17.56 -1.83
N VAL A 269 1.49 -16.49 -1.40
CA VAL A 269 0.83 -15.27 -0.91
C VAL A 269 1.06 -14.11 -1.86
N ALA A 270 0.02 -13.31 -2.10
CA ALA A 270 0.10 -12.09 -2.89
C ALA A 270 0.51 -10.89 -2.01
N LYS A 271 1.51 -10.12 -2.43
CA LYS A 271 2.04 -8.97 -1.69
C LYS A 271 2.31 -7.78 -2.59
N ALA A 272 2.11 -6.57 -2.08
CA ALA A 272 2.53 -5.35 -2.77
C ALA A 272 4.05 -5.27 -2.89
N TRP A 273 4.78 -5.68 -1.86
CA TRP A 273 6.24 -5.69 -1.83
C TRP A 273 6.77 -6.87 -1.04
N HIS A 274 7.91 -7.37 -1.48
CA HIS A 274 8.66 -8.37 -0.74
C HIS A 274 10.16 -8.12 -0.89
N TRP A 275 10.89 -8.16 0.19
CA TRP A 275 12.32 -7.88 0.26
C TRP A 275 13.18 -8.83 -0.59
N SER A 276 12.70 -10.04 -0.87
CA SER A 276 13.42 -11.01 -1.73
C SER A 276 13.24 -10.75 -3.24
N TYR A 277 12.54 -9.68 -3.63
CA TYR A 277 12.48 -9.29 -5.03
C TYR A 277 13.78 -8.62 -5.46
N LEU A 278 14.52 -9.28 -6.38
CA LEU A 278 15.90 -8.94 -6.73
C LEU A 278 16.05 -8.30 -8.11
N ARG A 279 14.99 -7.69 -8.68
CA ARG A 279 15.03 -7.08 -10.01
C ARG A 279 14.62 -5.61 -9.97
N HIS A 280 14.93 -4.86 -11.04
CA HIS A 280 14.42 -3.51 -11.31
C HIS A 280 14.66 -2.48 -10.20
N GLY A 281 15.85 -2.47 -9.61
CA GLY A 281 16.18 -1.50 -8.55
C GLY A 281 15.67 -1.89 -7.15
N ALA A 282 14.95 -3.00 -7.01
CA ALA A 282 14.47 -3.47 -5.71
C ALA A 282 15.61 -3.81 -4.72
N PRO A 283 16.74 -4.43 -5.12
CA PRO A 283 17.85 -4.67 -4.20
C PRO A 283 18.40 -3.38 -3.59
N GLN A 284 18.52 -2.31 -4.40
CA GLN A 284 19.00 -1.01 -3.94
C GLN A 284 18.01 -0.37 -2.96
N LEU A 285 16.70 -0.45 -3.25
CA LEU A 285 15.66 0.05 -2.35
C LEU A 285 15.65 -0.72 -1.02
N ASN A 286 15.70 -2.05 -1.08
CA ASN A 286 15.77 -2.91 0.10
C ASN A 286 17.01 -2.61 0.94
N GLY A 287 18.19 -2.49 0.31
CA GLY A 287 19.45 -2.21 1.02
C GLY A 287 19.46 -0.84 1.71
N ARG A 288 18.86 0.21 1.08
CA ARG A 288 18.70 1.51 1.75
C ARG A 288 17.73 1.42 2.92
N PHE A 289 16.59 0.74 2.73
CA PHE A 289 15.60 0.58 3.77
C PHE A 289 16.16 -0.18 5.00
N GLU A 290 16.83 -1.31 4.77
CA GLU A 290 17.41 -2.16 5.82
C GLU A 290 18.47 -1.42 6.63
N ARG A 291 19.35 -0.66 5.97
CA ARG A 291 20.37 0.17 6.65
C ARG A 291 19.76 1.23 7.58
N LEU A 292 18.64 1.85 7.18
CA LEU A 292 18.00 2.90 7.98
C LEU A 292 17.14 2.35 9.11
N ASN A 293 16.56 1.16 8.94
CA ASN A 293 15.50 0.68 9.82
C ASN A 293 15.85 -0.62 10.55
N ASN A 294 17.00 -1.24 10.25
CA ASN A 294 17.47 -2.53 10.81
C ASN A 294 16.39 -3.63 10.73
N ARG A 295 15.63 -3.63 9.65
CA ARG A 295 14.62 -4.64 9.30
C ARG A 295 14.36 -4.62 7.80
N ARG A 296 13.71 -5.66 7.29
CA ARG A 296 13.33 -5.79 5.89
C ARG A 296 12.09 -4.96 5.56
N MET A 297 12.05 -4.46 4.32
CA MET A 297 10.92 -3.69 3.80
C MET A 297 9.73 -4.57 3.48
N GLU A 298 8.54 -4.15 3.86
CA GLU A 298 7.28 -4.87 3.65
C GLU A 298 6.28 -4.06 2.81
N SER A 299 5.11 -4.66 2.52
CA SER A 299 4.09 -4.06 1.65
C SER A 299 3.60 -2.69 2.12
N LYS A 300 3.38 -2.50 3.43
CA LYS A 300 2.94 -1.22 4.00
C LYS A 300 4.02 -0.15 3.91
N ASP A 301 5.29 -0.51 4.15
CA ASP A 301 6.42 0.40 3.99
C ASP A 301 6.55 0.88 2.55
N TRP A 302 6.48 -0.05 1.59
CA TRP A 302 6.54 0.29 0.18
C TRP A 302 5.37 1.19 -0.23
N SER A 303 4.19 0.95 0.32
CA SER A 303 3.00 1.75 0.04
C SER A 303 3.15 3.20 0.54
N ALA A 304 3.71 3.41 1.71
CA ALA A 304 4.02 4.75 2.24
C ALA A 304 5.16 5.42 1.44
N TRP A 305 6.20 4.65 1.10
CA TRP A 305 7.31 5.13 0.27
C TRP A 305 6.83 5.61 -1.09
N ILE A 306 5.99 4.83 -1.79
CA ILE A 306 5.50 5.19 -3.12
C ILE A 306 4.49 6.34 -3.08
N ALA A 307 3.74 6.53 -1.97
CA ALA A 307 2.87 7.67 -1.79
C ALA A 307 3.68 8.97 -1.79
N ILE A 308 4.74 9.05 -1.00
CA ILE A 308 5.62 10.22 -0.97
C ILE A 308 6.36 10.37 -2.31
N LYS A 309 6.84 9.29 -2.91
CA LYS A 309 7.49 9.34 -4.21
C LYS A 309 6.56 9.90 -5.30
N THR A 310 5.26 9.59 -5.24
CA THR A 310 4.24 10.19 -6.13
C THR A 310 4.21 11.70 -6.01
N LEU A 311 4.22 12.22 -4.78
CA LEU A 311 4.23 13.66 -4.52
C LEU A 311 5.51 14.33 -5.01
N VAL A 312 6.65 13.73 -4.71
CA VAL A 312 7.97 14.22 -5.13
C VAL A 312 8.06 14.30 -6.65
N GLU A 313 7.60 13.26 -7.36
CA GLU A 313 7.56 13.24 -8.83
C GLU A 313 6.60 14.33 -9.36
N ALA A 314 5.42 14.46 -8.77
CA ALA A 314 4.46 15.48 -9.17
C ALA A 314 5.04 16.90 -8.99
N VAL A 315 5.58 17.22 -7.81
CA VAL A 315 6.22 18.53 -7.56
C VAL A 315 7.36 18.79 -8.53
N LEU A 316 8.18 17.78 -8.83
CA LEU A 316 9.26 17.89 -9.81
C LEU A 316 8.73 18.26 -11.20
N ARG A 317 7.62 17.69 -11.63
CA ARG A 317 7.07 17.89 -12.98
C ARG A 317 6.27 19.18 -13.13
N VAL A 318 5.45 19.51 -12.12
CA VAL A 318 4.64 20.73 -12.17
C VAL A 318 5.38 21.98 -11.66
N GLN A 319 6.53 21.81 -10.98
CA GLN A 319 7.31 22.87 -10.35
C GLN A 319 6.48 23.74 -9.38
N SER A 320 5.48 23.12 -8.74
CA SER A 320 4.52 23.78 -7.85
C SER A 320 4.24 22.92 -6.62
N THR A 321 3.84 23.60 -5.52
CA THR A 321 3.35 22.97 -4.29
C THR A 321 1.84 23.14 -4.13
N ASN A 322 1.15 23.58 -5.19
CA ASN A 322 -0.31 23.67 -5.21
C ASN A 322 -0.91 22.28 -5.42
N ASN A 323 -1.73 21.85 -4.49
CA ASN A 323 -2.33 20.53 -4.53
C ASN A 323 -3.29 20.32 -5.71
N ASP A 324 -3.96 21.36 -6.22
CA ASP A 324 -4.83 21.22 -7.38
C ASP A 324 -4.02 20.83 -8.62
N GLU A 325 -2.86 21.47 -8.84
CA GLU A 325 -1.94 21.14 -9.94
C GLU A 325 -1.31 19.76 -9.76
N ILE A 326 -0.97 19.41 -8.52
CA ILE A 326 -0.42 18.10 -8.17
C ILE A 326 -1.46 17.00 -8.45
N ILE A 327 -2.72 17.18 -8.05
CA ILE A 327 -3.82 16.24 -8.30
C ILE A 327 -4.04 16.07 -9.82
N GLU A 328 -4.07 17.15 -10.56
CA GLU A 328 -4.24 17.12 -12.02
C GLU A 328 -3.12 16.30 -12.66
N TYR A 329 -1.86 16.52 -12.26
CA TYR A 329 -0.74 15.75 -12.78
C TYR A 329 -0.81 14.26 -12.38
N ILE A 330 -1.09 13.93 -11.11
CA ILE A 330 -1.17 12.56 -10.61
C ILE A 330 -2.25 11.75 -11.35
N THR A 331 -3.39 12.39 -11.65
CA THR A 331 -4.52 11.75 -12.34
C THR A 331 -4.41 11.76 -13.87
N SER A 332 -3.43 12.47 -14.41
CA SER A 332 -3.17 12.53 -15.84
C SER A 332 -2.51 11.26 -16.38
N ASN A 333 -2.51 11.11 -17.70
CA ASN A 333 -1.76 10.05 -18.37
C ASN A 333 -0.24 10.35 -18.46
N LYS A 334 0.20 11.51 -17.96
CA LYS A 334 1.62 11.94 -17.99
C LYS A 334 2.42 11.37 -16.81
N LEU A 335 1.74 10.91 -15.76
CA LEU A 335 2.41 10.32 -14.60
C LEU A 335 3.18 9.05 -15.01
N ASN A 336 4.50 9.09 -14.77
CA ASN A 336 5.42 7.98 -15.00
C ASN A 336 6.19 7.71 -13.71
N LEU A 337 5.64 6.85 -12.86
CA LEU A 337 6.16 6.63 -11.52
C LEU A 337 6.92 5.29 -11.45
N ASP A 338 8.19 5.34 -11.09
CA ASP A 338 8.98 4.13 -10.84
C ASP A 338 8.79 3.62 -9.41
N GLY A 339 8.21 2.43 -9.28
CA GLY A 339 8.03 1.71 -8.02
C GLY A 339 9.07 0.64 -7.74
N SER A 340 10.19 0.62 -8.47
CA SER A 340 11.23 -0.43 -8.41
C SER A 340 10.70 -1.84 -8.70
N LYS A 341 9.66 -1.94 -9.56
CA LYS A 341 9.04 -3.20 -9.99
C LYS A 341 9.11 -3.44 -11.51
N GLY A 342 9.78 -2.51 -12.24
CA GLY A 342 10.10 -2.64 -13.67
C GLY A 342 8.95 -2.32 -14.63
N ILE A 343 7.87 -1.76 -14.14
CA ILE A 343 6.78 -1.22 -14.95
C ILE A 343 6.40 0.13 -14.35
N SER A 344 6.18 1.13 -15.22
CA SER A 344 5.70 2.44 -14.79
C SER A 344 4.32 2.35 -14.15
N LEU A 345 4.18 3.01 -13.02
CA LEU A 345 2.95 3.04 -12.24
C LEU A 345 2.14 4.31 -12.54
N SER A 346 0.82 4.21 -12.41
CA SER A 346 -0.12 5.32 -12.56
C SER A 346 -1.37 5.06 -11.72
N TYR A 347 -2.26 6.03 -11.60
CA TYR A 347 -3.50 5.84 -10.84
C TYR A 347 -4.68 5.51 -11.77
N LYS A 348 -5.59 4.65 -11.30
CA LYS A 348 -6.85 4.36 -11.99
C LYS A 348 -7.76 5.58 -11.91
N LYS A 349 -8.40 5.94 -13.02
CA LYS A 349 -9.45 6.96 -13.01
C LYS A 349 -10.61 6.51 -12.13
N LYS A 350 -11.32 7.43 -11.49
CA LYS A 350 -12.43 7.26 -10.55
C LYS A 350 -12.02 6.71 -9.19
N SER A 351 -11.40 5.54 -9.09
CA SER A 351 -11.04 4.93 -7.80
C SER A 351 -9.75 5.48 -7.19
N ASN A 352 -8.92 6.19 -7.94
CA ASN A 352 -7.59 6.64 -7.55
C ASN A 352 -6.71 5.54 -6.93
N GLN A 353 -6.94 4.28 -7.32
CA GLN A 353 -6.10 3.15 -6.93
C GLN A 353 -4.81 3.15 -7.76
N LEU A 354 -3.67 3.07 -7.11
CA LEU A 354 -2.39 2.90 -7.78
C LEU A 354 -2.37 1.59 -8.55
N ARG A 355 -2.17 1.67 -9.88
CA ARG A 355 -1.86 0.51 -10.73
C ARG A 355 -0.47 0.04 -10.39
N GLN A 356 -0.33 -1.18 -9.96
CA GLN A 356 0.94 -1.75 -9.57
C GLN A 356 1.02 -3.24 -9.84
N THR A 357 2.22 -3.75 -9.97
CA THR A 357 2.43 -5.19 -9.98
C THR A 357 2.31 -5.76 -8.57
N ILE A 358 1.70 -6.93 -8.48
CA ILE A 358 1.59 -7.72 -7.25
C ILE A 358 2.60 -8.88 -7.33
N LEU A 359 3.34 -9.08 -6.26
CA LEU A 359 4.35 -10.13 -6.15
C LEU A 359 3.72 -11.38 -5.53
N LEU A 360 3.87 -12.53 -6.16
CA LEU A 360 3.49 -13.80 -5.57
C LEU A 360 4.70 -14.45 -4.91
N THR A 361 4.62 -14.65 -3.60
CA THR A 361 5.71 -15.12 -2.76
C THR A 361 5.39 -16.46 -2.13
N THR A 362 6.37 -17.33 -2.02
CA THR A 362 6.24 -18.61 -1.30
C THR A 362 6.51 -18.44 0.19
N SER A 363 6.18 -19.46 0.98
CA SER A 363 6.50 -19.55 2.42
C SER A 363 7.99 -19.45 2.70
N ASP A 364 8.84 -19.86 1.75
CA ASP A 364 10.31 -19.78 1.85
C ASP A 364 10.85 -18.38 1.50
N ASN A 365 9.98 -17.38 1.47
CA ASN A 365 10.32 -16.00 1.15
C ASN A 365 10.93 -15.80 -0.25
N TRP A 366 10.46 -16.55 -1.22
CA TRP A 366 10.87 -16.43 -2.62
C TRP A 366 9.78 -15.80 -3.47
N VAL A 367 10.10 -14.77 -4.24
CA VAL A 367 9.17 -14.20 -5.23
C VAL A 367 9.19 -15.06 -6.49
N THR A 368 8.12 -15.79 -6.73
CA THR A 368 8.00 -16.71 -7.88
C THR A 368 7.70 -15.96 -9.17
N ILE A 369 6.77 -15.01 -9.13
CA ILE A 369 6.30 -14.25 -10.29
C ILE A 369 5.65 -12.93 -9.84
N LYS A 370 5.51 -12.00 -10.76
CA LYS A 370 4.72 -10.78 -10.58
C LYS A 370 3.49 -10.80 -11.48
N ALA A 371 2.36 -10.36 -10.97
CA ALA A 371 1.12 -10.16 -11.71
C ALA A 371 0.90 -8.66 -12.02
N PRO A 372 0.18 -8.29 -13.09
CA PRO A 372 -0.50 -9.20 -14.03
C PRO A 372 0.47 -10.00 -14.87
N LEU A 373 0.11 -11.25 -15.12
CA LEU A 373 0.87 -12.14 -16.00
C LEU A 373 0.66 -11.73 -17.47
N ASP A 374 1.65 -11.99 -18.31
CA ASP A 374 1.67 -11.53 -19.71
C ASP A 374 0.39 -11.90 -20.48
N ASP A 375 -0.13 -13.11 -20.26
CA ASP A 375 -1.36 -13.62 -20.90
C ASP A 375 -2.63 -12.84 -20.50
N PHE A 376 -2.57 -12.03 -19.44
CA PHE A 376 -3.69 -11.29 -18.90
C PHE A 376 -3.50 -9.76 -18.98
N GLN A 377 -2.45 -9.29 -19.64
CA GLN A 377 -2.20 -7.85 -19.76
C GLN A 377 -3.18 -7.20 -20.71
N ASN A 378 -3.64 -6.01 -20.35
CA ASN A 378 -4.52 -5.20 -21.19
C ASN A 378 -3.68 -4.34 -22.15
N ASN A 379 -4.10 -4.23 -23.41
CA ASN A 379 -3.40 -3.44 -24.43
C ASN A 379 -3.31 -1.94 -24.08
N ASN A 380 -4.34 -1.39 -23.42
CA ASN A 380 -4.36 0.04 -23.06
C ASN A 380 -3.46 0.35 -21.85
N ASN A 381 -3.45 -0.51 -20.85
CA ASN A 381 -2.55 -0.42 -19.72
C ASN A 381 -2.32 -1.82 -19.15
N ARG A 382 -1.08 -2.28 -19.19
CA ARG A 382 -0.70 -3.63 -18.77
C ARG A 382 -1.14 -3.98 -17.34
N LEU A 383 -1.29 -2.98 -16.45
CA LEU A 383 -1.65 -3.15 -15.05
C LEU A 383 -3.17 -3.10 -14.76
N ASP A 384 -4.01 -2.79 -15.74
CA ASP A 384 -5.45 -2.56 -15.53
C ASP A 384 -6.28 -3.83 -15.28
N THR A 385 -5.72 -5.01 -15.48
CA THR A 385 -6.44 -6.27 -15.27
C THR A 385 -6.65 -6.65 -13.82
N LEU A 386 -5.86 -6.05 -12.91
CA LEU A 386 -5.97 -6.32 -11.48
C LEU A 386 -6.91 -5.32 -10.77
N GLY A 387 -7.69 -5.86 -9.84
CA GLY A 387 -8.53 -5.09 -8.92
C GLY A 387 -9.90 -4.74 -9.50
N ILE A 388 -10.54 -3.78 -8.87
CA ILE A 388 -11.91 -3.37 -9.15
C ILE A 388 -12.04 -2.87 -10.59
N SER A 389 -13.06 -3.35 -11.28
CA SER A 389 -13.42 -2.89 -12.63
C SER A 389 -14.09 -1.50 -12.56
N PRO A 390 -13.89 -0.64 -13.56
CA PRO A 390 -14.61 0.64 -13.64
C PRO A 390 -16.13 0.51 -13.60
N LYS A 391 -16.67 -0.66 -14.01
CA LYS A 391 -18.11 -0.96 -13.98
C LYS A 391 -18.65 -1.21 -12.57
N ASP A 392 -17.78 -1.62 -11.65
CA ASP A 392 -18.13 -1.95 -10.26
C ASP A 392 -18.01 -0.74 -9.31
N ILE A 393 -17.64 0.42 -9.84
CA ILE A 393 -17.53 1.66 -9.08
C ILE A 393 -18.91 2.30 -9.00
N THR A 394 -19.39 2.51 -7.78
CA THR A 394 -20.77 2.94 -7.48
C THR A 394 -20.93 4.42 -7.20
N CYS A 395 -19.83 5.15 -7.00
CA CYS A 395 -19.90 6.60 -6.84
C CYS A 395 -20.02 7.31 -8.21
N ASN A 396 -20.96 8.21 -8.28
CA ASN A 396 -21.25 9.07 -9.44
C ASN A 396 -20.31 10.27 -9.50
#